data_2038a6f2bce158774a6f2465ae891da9
#
_entry.id   2038a6f2bce158774a6f2465ae891da9
#
_cell.length_a   1.000
_cell.length_b   1.000
_cell.length_c   1.000
_cell.angle_alpha   90.00
_cell.angle_beta   90.00
_cell.angle_gamma   90.00
#
_symmetry.space_group_name_H-M   'P 1'
#
loop_
_entity.id
_entity.type
_entity.pdbx_description
1 polymer ?
#
loop_
_entity_poly.entity_id
_entity_poly.type
_entity_poly.pdbx_seq_one_letter_code
_entity_poly.pdbx_strand_id
1 'polypeptide(L)'
;MQTFEIPVANLMLKLIMIPACLLIAAVVLWWAIPAFVKYLRVLTGREPRKPGTKTIHLALGFLIYLVIFMPAIVSILILIEITTTPASIVSEGGVAGGGGLLSSRKTIAWNEVTRADCIMGRSHKISNVRVMTPSERIELGGGVDLQPVHDFIWAHLPPSATHPCTIPLHGGR
;
A
#
# COMPACT_ATOMS: atom_id res chain seq x y z
N MET A 1 25.20 -6.02 -18.48
CA MET A 1 24.68 -5.61 -17.16
C MET A 1 23.18 -5.80 -17.19
N GLN A 2 22.68 -6.81 -16.49
CA GLN A 2 21.26 -7.15 -16.50
C GLN A 2 20.59 -6.53 -15.26
N THR A 3 19.56 -5.74 -15.47
CA THR A 3 18.80 -5.10 -14.40
C THR A 3 17.32 -5.39 -14.59
N PHE A 4 16.65 -5.75 -13.51
CA PHE A 4 15.21 -5.98 -13.49
C PHE A 4 14.54 -4.90 -12.64
N GLU A 5 13.58 -4.20 -13.23
CA GLU A 5 12.72 -3.28 -12.51
C GLU A 5 11.38 -3.96 -12.22
N ILE A 6 11.05 -4.06 -10.94
CA ILE A 6 9.81 -4.68 -10.49
C ILE A 6 8.87 -3.56 -10.06
N PRO A 7 7.69 -3.45 -10.68
CA PRO A 7 6.74 -2.39 -10.34
C PRO A 7 6.24 -2.53 -8.90
N VAL A 8 5.73 -1.43 -8.36
CA VAL A 8 5.15 -1.40 -7.01
C VAL A 8 4.04 -2.43 -6.89
N ALA A 9 4.13 -3.25 -5.85
CA ALA A 9 3.12 -4.28 -5.59
C ALA A 9 1.72 -3.67 -5.48
N ASN A 10 0.76 -4.30 -6.13
CA ASN A 10 -0.65 -3.89 -6.12
C ASN A 10 -0.94 -2.49 -6.69
N LEU A 11 -0.09 -1.99 -7.61
CA LEU A 11 -0.27 -0.68 -8.23
C LEU A 11 -1.68 -0.52 -8.83
N MET A 12 -2.17 -1.53 -9.56
CA MET A 12 -3.52 -1.52 -10.15
C MET A 12 -4.62 -1.41 -9.09
N LEU A 13 -4.49 -2.15 -7.98
CA LEU A 13 -5.44 -2.08 -6.88
C LEU A 13 -5.44 -0.69 -6.23
N LYS A 14 -4.26 -0.11 -6.01
CA LYS A 14 -4.12 1.24 -5.44
C LYS A 14 -4.75 2.29 -6.37
N LEU A 15 -4.53 2.19 -7.68
CA LEU A 15 -5.13 3.10 -8.66
C LEU A 15 -6.67 3.02 -8.71
N ILE A 16 -7.26 1.84 -8.51
CA ILE A 16 -8.71 1.66 -8.44
C ILE A 16 -9.28 2.21 -7.12
N MET A 17 -8.54 2.05 -6.02
CA MET A 17 -8.99 2.52 -4.70
C MET A 17 -9.14 4.04 -4.63
N ILE A 18 -8.29 4.82 -5.31
CA ILE A 18 -8.36 6.28 -5.30
C ILE A 18 -9.74 6.79 -5.83
N PRO A 19 -10.17 6.46 -7.07
CA PRO A 19 -11.46 6.92 -7.55
C PRO A 19 -12.63 6.35 -6.74
N ALA A 20 -12.54 5.12 -6.23
CA ALA A 20 -13.56 4.54 -5.37
C ALA A 20 -13.73 5.33 -4.06
N CYS A 21 -12.64 5.68 -3.39
CA CYS A 21 -12.68 6.50 -2.18
C CYS A 21 -13.24 7.91 -2.46
N LEU A 22 -12.85 8.54 -3.56
CA LEU A 22 -13.35 9.85 -3.95
C LEU A 22 -14.84 9.82 -4.31
N LEU A 23 -15.30 8.76 -4.98
CA LEU A 23 -16.71 8.57 -5.32
C LEU A 23 -17.55 8.39 -4.05
N ILE A 24 -17.11 7.57 -3.11
CA ILE A 24 -17.78 7.40 -1.81
C ILE A 24 -17.85 8.73 -1.07
N ALA A 25 -16.74 9.47 -1.01
CA ALA A 25 -16.72 10.79 -0.39
C ALA A 25 -17.69 11.77 -1.05
N ALA A 26 -17.77 11.77 -2.38
CA ALA A 26 -18.71 12.61 -3.12
C ALA A 26 -20.18 12.25 -2.85
N VAL A 27 -20.53 10.97 -2.83
CA VAL A 27 -21.89 10.49 -2.50
C VAL A 27 -22.28 10.90 -1.09
N VAL A 28 -21.39 10.68 -0.12
CA VAL A 28 -21.66 11.04 1.28
C VAL A 28 -21.76 12.56 1.44
N LEU A 29 -20.93 13.33 0.75
CA LEU A 29 -21.01 14.79 0.75
C LEU A 29 -22.36 15.26 0.21
N TRP A 30 -22.81 14.69 -0.91
CA TRP A 30 -24.12 15.01 -1.48
C TRP A 30 -25.28 14.79 -0.49
N TRP A 31 -25.23 13.69 0.24
CA TRP A 31 -26.23 13.38 1.29
C TRP A 31 -26.10 14.29 2.51
N ALA A 32 -24.89 14.69 2.86
CA ALA A 32 -24.61 15.51 4.03
C ALA A 32 -24.86 17.01 3.83
N ILE A 33 -24.85 17.50 2.57
CA ILE A 33 -25.04 18.94 2.24
C ILE A 33 -26.30 19.52 2.90
N PRO A 34 -27.50 18.90 2.82
CA PRO A 34 -28.69 19.49 3.44
C PRO A 34 -28.57 19.63 4.96
N ALA A 35 -27.99 18.62 5.62
CA ALA A 35 -27.74 18.63 7.05
C ALA A 35 -26.73 19.71 7.45
N PHE A 36 -25.68 19.87 6.67
CA PHE A 36 -24.64 20.87 6.88
C PHE A 36 -25.15 22.29 6.65
N VAL A 37 -25.97 22.54 5.62
CA VAL A 37 -26.61 23.83 5.38
C VAL A 37 -27.54 24.20 6.53
N LYS A 38 -28.32 23.24 7.05
CA LYS A 38 -29.16 23.46 8.23
C LYS A 38 -28.31 23.78 9.48
N TYR A 39 -27.21 23.07 9.67
CA TYR A 39 -26.26 23.33 10.74
C TYR A 39 -25.69 24.77 10.66
N LEU A 40 -25.26 25.21 9.47
CA LEU A 40 -24.76 26.59 9.25
C LEU A 40 -25.84 27.65 9.55
N ARG A 41 -27.10 27.41 9.19
CA ARG A 41 -28.21 28.34 9.49
C ARG A 41 -28.45 28.49 11.00
N VAL A 42 -28.30 27.40 11.75
CA VAL A 42 -28.40 27.47 13.23
C VAL A 42 -27.19 28.20 13.83
N LEU A 43 -25.98 27.97 13.30
CA LEU A 43 -24.76 28.63 13.75
C LEU A 43 -24.78 30.15 13.48
N THR A 44 -25.31 30.56 12.31
CA THR A 44 -25.43 31.96 11.90
C THR A 44 -26.64 32.68 12.54
N GLY A 45 -27.37 32.01 13.44
CA GLY A 45 -28.50 32.61 14.14
C GLY A 45 -29.78 32.79 13.29
N ARG A 46 -29.80 32.23 12.07
CA ARG A 46 -30.95 32.29 11.15
C ARG A 46 -32.08 31.30 11.52
N GLU A 47 -31.78 30.31 12.35
CA GLU A 47 -32.79 29.40 12.92
C GLU A 47 -32.67 29.36 14.45
N PRO A 48 -33.81 29.26 15.18
CA PRO A 48 -33.79 29.23 16.64
C PRO A 48 -33.15 27.93 17.15
N ARG A 49 -32.24 28.05 18.11
CA ARG A 49 -31.58 26.91 18.76
C ARG A 49 -32.56 26.21 19.70
N LYS A 50 -32.87 24.93 19.43
CA LYS A 50 -33.57 24.08 20.38
C LYS A 50 -32.63 23.67 21.53
N PRO A 51 -33.11 23.65 22.80
CA PRO A 51 -32.30 23.16 23.92
C PRO A 51 -31.88 21.71 23.66
N GLY A 52 -30.60 21.37 23.88
CA GLY A 52 -30.07 20.02 23.65
C GLY A 52 -29.37 19.79 22.28
N THR A 53 -29.53 20.71 21.32
CA THR A 53 -28.99 20.55 19.97
C THR A 53 -27.47 20.73 19.86
N LYS A 54 -26.81 21.34 20.85
CA LYS A 54 -25.35 21.63 20.78
C LYS A 54 -24.50 20.38 20.61
N THR A 55 -24.76 19.35 21.38
CA THR A 55 -23.99 18.09 21.38
C THR A 55 -24.22 17.29 20.09
N ILE A 56 -25.46 17.27 19.61
CA ILE A 56 -25.84 16.57 18.37
C ILE A 56 -25.20 17.24 17.15
N HIS A 57 -25.17 18.58 17.11
CA HIS A 57 -24.55 19.30 16.01
C HIS A 57 -23.03 19.16 15.98
N LEU A 58 -22.38 19.12 17.13
CA LEU A 58 -20.95 18.90 17.24
C LEU A 58 -20.57 17.49 16.80
N ALA A 59 -21.35 16.48 17.23
CA ALA A 59 -21.17 15.10 16.80
C ALA A 59 -21.42 14.91 15.30
N LEU A 60 -22.45 15.55 14.75
CA LEU A 60 -22.75 15.49 13.33
C LEU A 60 -21.67 16.19 12.49
N GLY A 61 -21.17 17.36 12.94
CA GLY A 61 -20.07 18.07 12.30
C GLY A 61 -18.79 17.25 12.29
N PHE A 62 -18.47 16.59 13.39
CA PHE A 62 -17.33 15.68 13.49
C PHE A 62 -17.48 14.44 12.59
N LEU A 63 -18.68 13.85 12.55
CA LEU A 63 -18.96 12.71 11.67
C LEU A 63 -18.81 13.09 10.19
N ILE A 64 -19.34 14.24 9.78
CA ILE A 64 -19.20 14.76 8.41
C ILE A 64 -17.73 15.00 8.08
N TYR A 65 -16.98 15.60 9.00
CA TYR A 65 -15.53 15.79 8.84
C TYR A 65 -14.82 14.46 8.64
N LEU A 66 -15.09 13.47 9.48
CA LEU A 66 -14.47 12.14 9.43
C LEU A 66 -14.79 11.42 8.10
N VAL A 67 -16.03 11.48 7.64
CA VAL A 67 -16.46 10.78 6.42
C VAL A 67 -15.94 11.44 5.14
N ILE A 68 -15.75 12.76 5.13
CA ILE A 68 -15.30 13.48 3.93
C ILE A 68 -13.77 13.56 3.89
N PHE A 69 -13.16 13.96 5.00
CA PHE A 69 -11.72 14.22 5.02
C PHE A 69 -10.88 12.95 5.09
N MET A 70 -11.34 11.91 5.80
CA MET A 70 -10.56 10.66 5.89
C MET A 70 -10.36 9.98 4.54
N PRO A 71 -11.38 9.75 3.69
CA PRO A 71 -11.16 9.19 2.36
C PRO A 71 -10.28 10.05 1.48
N ALA A 72 -10.41 11.39 1.57
CA ALA A 72 -9.55 12.30 0.82
C ALA A 72 -8.09 12.22 1.28
N ILE A 73 -7.84 12.22 2.58
CA ILE A 73 -6.49 12.04 3.14
C ILE A 73 -5.90 10.69 2.73
N VAL A 74 -6.68 9.61 2.86
CA VAL A 74 -6.23 8.26 2.45
C VAL A 74 -5.90 8.23 0.97
N SER A 75 -6.72 8.84 0.11
CA SER A 75 -6.45 8.91 -1.33
C SER A 75 -5.16 9.68 -1.64
N ILE A 76 -4.92 10.80 -0.96
CA ILE A 76 -3.69 11.58 -1.09
C ILE A 76 -2.48 10.77 -0.61
N LEU A 77 -2.59 10.09 0.53
CA LEU A 77 -1.50 9.25 1.05
C LEU A 77 -1.17 8.10 0.10
N ILE A 78 -2.19 7.44 -0.47
CA ILE A 78 -2.00 6.40 -1.49
C ILE A 78 -1.32 6.97 -2.73
N LEU A 79 -1.73 8.14 -3.19
CA LEU A 79 -1.13 8.80 -4.35
C LEU A 79 0.34 9.14 -4.09
N ILE A 80 0.64 9.72 -2.94
CA ILE A 80 2.01 10.03 -2.53
C ILE A 80 2.83 8.73 -2.45
N GLU A 81 2.29 7.68 -1.85
CA GLU A 81 2.98 6.39 -1.77
C GLU A 81 3.30 5.82 -3.16
N ILE A 82 2.35 5.87 -4.11
CA ILE A 82 2.58 5.41 -5.48
C ILE A 82 3.68 6.22 -6.17
N THR A 83 3.69 7.54 -5.98
CA THR A 83 4.63 8.43 -6.65
C THR A 83 6.02 8.42 -6.01
N THR A 84 6.10 8.16 -4.70
CA THR A 84 7.38 8.20 -3.96
C THR A 84 8.02 6.83 -3.75
N THR A 85 7.25 5.73 -3.90
CA THR A 85 7.81 4.39 -3.76
C THR A 85 8.53 3.99 -5.06
N PRO A 86 9.86 3.94 -5.08
CA PRO A 86 10.58 3.53 -6.27
C PRO A 86 10.32 2.04 -6.56
N ALA A 87 10.35 1.68 -7.83
CA ALA A 87 10.37 0.28 -8.24
C ALA A 87 11.54 -0.45 -7.56
N SER A 88 11.33 -1.71 -7.21
CA SER A 88 12.43 -2.54 -6.72
C SER A 88 13.34 -2.89 -7.90
N ILE A 89 14.65 -2.79 -7.68
CA ILE A 89 15.67 -3.04 -8.70
C ILE A 89 16.51 -4.23 -8.27
N VAL A 90 16.64 -5.20 -9.16
CA VAL A 90 17.55 -6.34 -9.00
C VAL A 90 18.65 -6.20 -10.04
N SER A 91 19.89 -6.22 -9.60
CA SER A 91 21.08 -6.00 -10.43
C SER A 91 22.23 -6.92 -10.03
N GLU A 92 23.31 -6.93 -10.80
CA GLU A 92 24.53 -7.70 -10.48
C GLU A 92 25.16 -7.32 -9.11
N GLY A 93 24.93 -6.08 -8.64
CA GLY A 93 25.43 -5.61 -7.34
C GLY A 93 24.57 -6.00 -6.13
N GLY A 94 23.32 -6.38 -6.34
CA GLY A 94 22.38 -6.68 -5.25
C GLY A 94 20.94 -6.31 -5.56
N VAL A 95 20.16 -6.27 -4.51
CA VAL A 95 18.73 -5.93 -4.57
C VAL A 95 18.50 -4.60 -3.87
N ALA A 96 17.84 -3.68 -4.54
CA ALA A 96 17.37 -2.43 -3.96
C ALA A 96 15.85 -2.39 -4.02
N GLY A 97 15.21 -2.12 -2.90
CA GLY A 97 13.76 -2.11 -2.80
C GLY A 97 13.27 -1.50 -1.50
N GLY A 98 11.97 -1.50 -1.32
CA GLY A 98 11.36 -0.75 -0.25
C GLY A 98 11.51 0.76 -0.51
N GLY A 99 11.26 1.53 0.51
CA GLY A 99 11.14 2.97 0.35
C GLY A 99 9.68 3.32 0.06
N GLY A 100 9.18 4.30 0.74
CA GLY A 100 7.84 4.85 0.65
C GLY A 100 7.81 6.07 1.54
N LEU A 101 6.63 6.63 1.76
CA LEU A 101 6.48 7.85 2.53
C LEU A 101 7.13 7.81 3.93
N LEU A 102 7.19 6.62 4.53
CA LEU A 102 7.65 6.40 5.91
C LEU A 102 8.88 5.48 6.01
N SER A 103 9.44 5.02 4.92
CA SER A 103 10.58 4.09 4.92
C SER A 103 11.64 4.49 3.90
N SER A 104 12.91 4.42 4.30
CA SER A 104 14.03 4.63 3.39
C SER A 104 14.18 3.47 2.41
N ARG A 105 14.70 3.77 1.21
CA ARG A 105 15.10 2.74 0.26
C ARG A 105 16.23 1.90 0.88
N LYS A 106 16.07 0.59 0.81
CA LYS A 106 17.05 -0.37 1.29
C LYS A 106 17.81 -0.95 0.11
N THR A 107 19.08 -1.25 0.34
CA THR A 107 19.92 -1.93 -0.64
C THR A 107 20.65 -3.05 0.07
N ILE A 108 20.51 -4.27 -0.43
CA ILE A 108 21.16 -5.46 0.09
C ILE A 108 22.13 -5.96 -0.99
N ALA A 109 23.41 -6.00 -0.68
CA ALA A 109 24.42 -6.59 -1.54
C ALA A 109 24.34 -8.13 -1.47
N TRP A 110 24.69 -8.83 -2.56
CA TRP A 110 24.56 -10.30 -2.59
C TRP A 110 25.35 -11.00 -1.50
N ASN A 111 26.53 -10.51 -1.14
CA ASN A 111 27.35 -11.08 -0.08
C ASN A 111 26.77 -10.95 1.33
N GLU A 112 25.76 -10.10 1.53
CA GLU A 112 25.08 -9.87 2.80
C GLU A 112 23.81 -10.74 2.94
N VAL A 113 23.36 -11.35 1.85
CA VAL A 113 22.15 -12.15 1.86
C VAL A 113 22.37 -13.43 2.65
N THR A 114 21.56 -13.63 3.68
CA THR A 114 21.56 -14.86 4.48
C THR A 114 20.44 -15.81 4.09
N ARG A 115 19.36 -15.26 3.53
CA ARG A 115 18.19 -16.06 3.14
C ARG A 115 17.43 -15.39 1.99
N ALA A 116 16.97 -16.22 1.07
CA ALA A 116 16.05 -15.81 0.02
C ALA A 116 14.89 -16.80 -0.07
N ASP A 117 13.66 -16.34 0.18
CA ASP A 117 12.46 -17.17 0.10
C ASP A 117 11.73 -16.89 -1.20
N CYS A 118 11.20 -17.91 -1.86
CA CYS A 118 10.21 -17.73 -2.91
C CYS A 118 8.84 -18.25 -2.48
N ILE A 119 7.79 -17.57 -2.93
CA ILE A 119 6.40 -17.97 -2.71
C ILE A 119 5.77 -18.23 -4.07
N MET A 120 5.34 -19.47 -4.29
CA MET A 120 4.61 -19.85 -5.50
C MET A 120 3.14 -19.49 -5.36
N GLY A 121 2.58 -18.84 -6.37
CA GLY A 121 1.15 -18.59 -6.47
C GLY A 121 0.35 -19.82 -6.92
N ARG A 122 -0.97 -19.68 -7.01
CA ARG A 122 -1.90 -20.76 -7.41
C ARG A 122 -1.62 -21.34 -8.80
N SER A 123 -1.01 -20.58 -9.68
CA SER A 123 -0.65 -20.99 -11.05
C SER A 123 0.73 -21.63 -11.17
N HIS A 124 1.33 -22.05 -10.07
CA HIS A 124 2.72 -22.53 -10.00
C HIS A 124 3.76 -21.49 -10.49
N LYS A 125 3.38 -20.23 -10.61
CA LYS A 125 4.28 -19.14 -10.90
C LYS A 125 4.77 -18.48 -9.62
N ILE A 126 5.99 -17.98 -9.64
CA ILE A 126 6.55 -17.27 -8.50
C ILE A 126 5.83 -15.92 -8.39
N SER A 127 5.12 -15.74 -7.28
CA SER A 127 4.33 -14.54 -7.01
C SER A 127 5.07 -13.53 -6.14
N ASN A 128 6.04 -14.00 -5.36
CA ASN A 128 6.79 -13.19 -4.43
C ASN A 128 8.17 -13.79 -4.18
N VAL A 129 9.20 -12.94 -4.10
CA VAL A 129 10.55 -13.29 -3.68
C VAL A 129 10.94 -12.37 -2.54
N ARG A 130 11.49 -12.93 -1.48
CA ARG A 130 11.96 -12.19 -0.30
C ARG A 130 13.46 -12.39 -0.15
N VAL A 131 14.20 -11.31 -0.13
CA VAL A 131 15.64 -11.32 0.12
C VAL A 131 15.89 -10.74 1.51
N MET A 132 16.63 -11.46 2.34
CA MET A 132 16.80 -11.13 3.74
C MET A 132 18.27 -11.16 4.16
N THR A 133 18.60 -10.20 5.02
CA THR A 133 19.81 -10.20 5.85
C THR A 133 19.37 -10.33 7.32
N PRO A 134 20.27 -10.43 8.29
CA PRO A 134 19.90 -10.44 9.71
C PRO A 134 19.13 -9.20 10.18
N SER A 135 19.36 -8.05 9.52
CA SER A 135 18.77 -6.76 9.91
C SER A 135 17.72 -6.22 8.95
N GLU A 136 17.70 -6.69 7.70
CA GLU A 136 16.87 -6.10 6.65
C GLU A 136 16.15 -7.16 5.82
N ARG A 137 15.03 -6.73 5.25
CA ARG A 137 14.22 -7.55 4.34
C ARG A 137 13.72 -6.70 3.20
N ILE A 138 13.87 -7.20 1.98
CA ILE A 138 13.27 -6.66 0.76
C ILE A 138 12.31 -7.70 0.20
N GLU A 139 11.11 -7.27 -0.10
CA GLU A 139 10.06 -8.11 -0.69
C GLU A 139 9.79 -7.65 -2.11
N LEU A 140 9.96 -8.57 -3.04
CA LEU A 140 9.76 -8.39 -4.46
C LEU A 140 8.46 -9.10 -4.85
N GLY A 141 7.47 -8.34 -5.25
CA GLY A 141 6.16 -8.85 -5.65
C GLY A 141 5.44 -7.80 -6.47
N GLY A 142 4.37 -8.14 -7.15
CA GLY A 142 3.65 -7.12 -7.91
C GLY A 142 2.71 -7.64 -8.99
N GLY A 143 2.38 -8.93 -8.95
CA GLY A 143 1.48 -9.53 -9.94
C GLY A 143 2.12 -9.79 -11.31
N VAL A 144 3.43 -9.61 -11.42
CA VAL A 144 4.23 -9.99 -12.59
C VAL A 144 4.82 -11.38 -12.42
N ASP A 145 5.19 -12.01 -13.52
CA ASP A 145 5.91 -13.28 -13.47
C ASP A 145 7.35 -13.01 -12.98
N LEU A 146 7.65 -13.46 -11.78
CA LEU A 146 8.95 -13.25 -11.14
C LEU A 146 9.93 -14.39 -11.44
N GLN A 147 9.62 -15.34 -12.32
CA GLN A 147 10.51 -16.45 -12.63
C GLN A 147 11.89 -15.97 -13.11
N PRO A 148 12.00 -15.03 -14.07
CA PRO A 148 13.33 -14.55 -14.51
C PRO A 148 14.10 -13.85 -13.40
N VAL A 149 13.41 -13.11 -12.53
CA VAL A 149 14.01 -12.43 -11.39
C VAL A 149 14.50 -13.43 -10.35
N HIS A 150 13.68 -14.44 -10.07
CA HIS A 150 14.03 -15.54 -9.17
C HIS A 150 15.30 -16.24 -9.67
N ASP A 151 15.35 -16.66 -10.93
CA ASP A 151 16.49 -17.39 -11.49
C ASP A 151 17.76 -16.53 -11.44
N PHE A 152 17.63 -15.24 -11.68
CA PHE A 152 18.74 -14.31 -11.55
C PHE A 152 19.24 -14.18 -10.10
N ILE A 153 18.32 -14.03 -9.13
CA ILE A 153 18.65 -13.95 -7.70
C ILE A 153 19.37 -15.22 -7.25
N TRP A 154 18.82 -16.41 -7.60
CA TRP A 154 19.41 -17.69 -7.21
C TRP A 154 20.82 -17.91 -7.77
N ALA A 155 21.08 -17.39 -8.97
CA ALA A 155 22.42 -17.45 -9.56
C ALA A 155 23.47 -16.56 -8.85
N HIS A 156 23.04 -15.55 -8.09
CA HIS A 156 23.92 -14.60 -7.41
C HIS A 156 23.97 -14.79 -5.88
N LEU A 157 23.17 -15.73 -5.34
CA LEU A 157 23.19 -15.98 -3.91
C LEU A 157 24.52 -16.58 -3.44
N PRO A 158 25.03 -16.16 -2.27
CA PRO A 158 26.21 -16.81 -1.69
C PRO A 158 25.88 -18.28 -1.33
N PRO A 159 26.87 -19.20 -1.37
CA PRO A 159 26.64 -20.61 -1.05
C PRO A 159 26.13 -20.87 0.36
N SER A 160 26.32 -19.93 1.26
CA SER A 160 25.86 -19.98 2.65
C SER A 160 24.40 -19.58 2.82
N ALA A 161 23.77 -18.96 1.81
CA ALA A 161 22.40 -18.49 1.90
C ALA A 161 21.42 -19.66 1.81
N THR A 162 20.38 -19.63 2.63
CA THR A 162 19.26 -20.58 2.53
C THR A 162 18.23 -20.02 1.55
N HIS A 163 17.67 -20.90 0.69
CA HIS A 163 16.75 -20.45 -0.36
C HIS A 163 15.52 -21.40 -0.52
N PRO A 164 14.66 -21.50 0.50
CA PRO A 164 13.45 -22.30 0.41
C PRO A 164 12.41 -21.68 -0.51
N CYS A 165 11.80 -22.52 -1.37
CA CYS A 165 10.60 -22.15 -2.11
C CYS A 165 9.38 -22.81 -1.45
N THR A 166 8.43 -21.99 -1.01
CA THR A 166 7.26 -22.46 -0.29
C THR A 166 6.04 -22.39 -1.21
N ILE A 167 5.37 -23.51 -1.39
CA ILE A 167 4.04 -23.53 -1.98
C ILE A 167 3.07 -23.22 -0.84
N PRO A 168 2.22 -22.18 -0.91
CA PRO A 168 1.23 -21.95 0.12
C PRO A 168 0.31 -23.17 0.18
N LEU A 169 0.42 -23.92 1.26
CA LEU A 169 -0.54 -24.98 1.56
C LEU A 169 -1.91 -24.28 1.68
N HIS A 170 -2.82 -24.62 0.78
CA HIS A 170 -4.21 -24.23 0.95
C HIS A 170 -4.66 -24.81 2.29
N GLY A 171 -4.92 -23.92 3.25
CA GLY A 171 -5.52 -24.30 4.50
C GLY A 171 -6.75 -25.15 4.20
N GLY A 172 -6.66 -26.42 4.61
CA GLY A 172 -7.79 -27.31 4.57
C GLY A 172 -8.94 -26.66 5.34
N ARG A 173 -10.07 -26.60 4.71
CA ARG A 173 -11.34 -26.34 5.36
C ARG A 173 -11.74 -27.55 6.18
#